data_720d11024f8e98101e48f7523c131d72
#
_entry.id   720d11024f8e98101e48f7523c131d72
#
_cell.length_a   1.000
_cell.length_b   1.000
_cell.length_c   1.000
_cell.angle_alpha   90.00
_cell.angle_beta   90.00
_cell.angle_gamma   90.00
#
_symmetry.space_group_name_H-M   'P 1'
#
loop_
_entity.id
_entity.type
_entity.pdbx_description
1 polymer ?
#
loop_
_entity_poly.entity_id
_entity_poly.type
_entity_poly.pdbx_seq_one_letter_code
_entity_poly.pdbx_strand_id
1 'polypeptide(L)'
;VTTVLSSLTGSPFPTTVYYGHPGWKKVGTRSGYSLMMAVVYLSCFFGLPLLILDIIPYEVIIVLLVLVGLNVTSDVVDNMEKEYSGVIFISLFPILAQYIVSAVSDTSVISHAFEVLSYGAFASSLLYSVWLAYIYKKDFKKAGYTAIVLAGLSLIGFIHTETLCWLSKTGK
;
A
#
# COMPACT_ATOMS: atom_id res chain seq x y z
N VAL A 1 -11.88 -5.98 14.57
CA VAL A 1 -11.69 -5.71 16.01
C VAL A 1 -10.27 -5.21 16.28
N THR A 2 -9.21 -5.92 15.87
CA THR A 2 -7.81 -5.53 16.12
C THR A 2 -7.44 -4.18 15.52
N THR A 3 -7.92 -3.85 14.32
CA THR A 3 -7.70 -2.54 13.68
C THR A 3 -8.32 -1.38 14.49
N VAL A 4 -9.52 -1.60 15.06
CA VAL A 4 -10.17 -0.59 15.92
C VAL A 4 -9.39 -0.38 17.22
N LEU A 5 -8.91 -1.47 17.82
CA LEU A 5 -8.07 -1.38 19.02
C LEU A 5 -6.74 -0.67 18.73
N SER A 6 -6.08 -0.98 17.61
CA SER A 6 -4.83 -0.31 17.26
C SER A 6 -5.03 1.18 16.94
N SER A 7 -6.15 1.57 16.32
CA SER A 7 -6.45 2.98 16.09
C SER A 7 -6.73 3.74 17.38
N LEU A 8 -7.37 3.11 18.37
CA LEU A 8 -7.59 3.69 19.69
C LEU A 8 -6.27 3.87 20.48
N THR A 9 -5.27 3.03 20.21
CA THR A 9 -3.93 3.17 20.82
C THR A 9 -3.00 4.11 20.03
N GLY A 10 -3.52 4.81 19.03
CA GLY A 10 -2.78 5.83 18.27
C GLY A 10 -2.04 5.31 17.04
N SER A 11 -2.26 4.05 16.62
CA SER A 11 -1.67 3.54 15.39
C SER A 11 -2.39 4.11 14.16
N PRO A 12 -1.70 4.82 13.25
CA PRO A 12 -2.29 5.33 12.01
C PRO A 12 -2.55 4.23 10.98
N PHE A 13 -2.02 3.02 11.20
CA PHE A 13 -2.11 1.93 10.25
C PHE A 13 -3.10 0.85 10.71
N PRO A 14 -3.91 0.30 9.78
CA PRO A 14 -4.75 -0.85 10.11
C PRO A 14 -3.87 -2.07 10.41
N THR A 15 -4.30 -2.91 11.36
CA THR A 15 -3.67 -4.22 11.55
C THR A 15 -3.94 -5.08 10.32
N THR A 16 -2.91 -5.33 9.54
CA THR A 16 -2.98 -6.19 8.36
C THR A 16 -2.88 -7.67 8.77
N VAL A 17 -3.51 -8.53 7.99
CA VAL A 17 -3.28 -9.97 8.10
C VAL A 17 -1.83 -10.24 7.69
N TYR A 18 -1.13 -11.05 8.48
CA TYR A 18 0.26 -11.40 8.17
C TYR A 18 0.34 -12.16 6.85
N TYR A 19 0.91 -11.53 5.83
CA TYR A 19 1.01 -12.09 4.48
C TYR A 19 1.84 -13.37 4.40
N GLY A 20 2.82 -13.54 5.27
CA GLY A 20 3.66 -14.74 5.33
C GLY A 20 2.95 -16.01 5.82
N HIS A 21 1.73 -15.91 6.37
CA HIS A 21 1.02 -17.07 6.92
C HIS A 21 0.81 -18.22 5.91
N PRO A 22 0.37 -18.00 4.66
CA PRO A 22 0.27 -19.06 3.67
C PRO A 22 1.61 -19.71 3.33
N GLY A 23 2.68 -18.91 3.25
CA GLY A 23 4.04 -19.41 3.01
C GLY A 23 4.52 -20.34 4.12
N TRP A 24 4.38 -19.95 5.37
CA TRP A 24 4.73 -20.77 6.52
C TRP A 24 3.92 -22.07 6.62
N LYS A 25 2.64 -22.03 6.25
CA LYS A 25 1.82 -23.24 6.14
C LYS A 25 2.33 -24.22 5.09
N LYS A 26 2.77 -23.72 3.93
CA LYS A 26 3.36 -24.55 2.86
C LYS A 26 4.63 -25.27 3.33
N VAL A 27 5.43 -24.63 4.20
CA VAL A 27 6.65 -25.19 4.78
C VAL A 27 6.33 -26.16 5.94
N GLY A 28 5.07 -26.33 6.33
CA GLY A 28 4.64 -27.29 7.35
C GLY A 28 4.74 -26.76 8.78
N THR A 29 4.95 -25.47 8.99
CA THR A 29 4.95 -24.90 10.34
C THR A 29 3.55 -24.91 10.94
N ARG A 30 3.45 -25.41 12.19
CA ARG A 30 2.21 -25.46 12.97
C ARG A 30 2.15 -24.26 13.95
N SER A 31 1.40 -24.40 15.02
CA SER A 31 1.15 -23.37 16.05
C SER A 31 2.40 -22.71 16.66
N GLY A 32 3.57 -23.34 16.56
CA GLY A 32 4.83 -22.77 17.09
C GLY A 32 5.23 -21.42 16.51
N TYR A 33 4.86 -21.12 15.25
CA TYR A 33 5.19 -19.84 14.69
C TYR A 33 4.37 -18.68 15.29
N SER A 34 3.13 -18.92 15.72
CA SER A 34 2.32 -17.90 16.40
C SER A 34 2.89 -17.54 17.77
N LEU A 35 3.46 -18.52 18.47
CA LEU A 35 4.18 -18.27 19.72
C LEU A 35 5.46 -17.46 19.46
N MET A 36 6.22 -17.80 18.42
CA MET A 36 7.38 -17.03 18.01
C MET A 36 7.03 -15.57 17.66
N MET A 37 5.94 -15.36 16.94
CA MET A 37 5.45 -14.01 16.64
C MET A 37 5.04 -13.26 17.90
N ALA A 38 4.41 -13.92 18.88
CA ALA A 38 4.09 -13.29 20.17
C ALA A 38 5.36 -12.85 20.91
N VAL A 39 6.43 -13.67 20.89
CA VAL A 39 7.73 -13.29 21.48
C VAL A 39 8.33 -12.11 20.75
N VAL A 40 8.28 -12.06 19.41
CA VAL A 40 8.76 -10.93 18.62
C VAL A 40 7.96 -9.65 18.95
N TYR A 41 6.63 -9.73 19.07
CA TYR A 41 5.82 -8.59 19.48
C TYR A 41 6.17 -8.09 20.88
N LEU A 42 6.34 -9.00 21.84
CA LEU A 42 6.77 -8.61 23.18
C LEU A 42 8.15 -7.96 23.17
N SER A 43 9.07 -8.43 22.34
CA SER A 43 10.41 -7.85 22.21
C SER A 43 10.36 -6.41 21.65
N CYS A 44 9.33 -6.05 20.87
CA CYS A 44 9.15 -4.69 20.39
C CYS A 44 8.92 -3.68 21.53
N PHE A 45 8.24 -4.10 22.61
CA PHE A 45 8.05 -3.23 23.79
C PHE A 45 9.37 -2.89 24.50
N PHE A 46 10.36 -3.77 24.39
CA PHE A 46 11.68 -3.55 24.99
C PHE A 46 12.67 -2.90 24.03
N GLY A 47 12.24 -2.49 22.85
CA GLY A 47 13.10 -1.86 21.84
C GLY A 47 14.13 -2.82 21.20
N LEU A 48 14.05 -4.13 21.41
CA LEU A 48 14.97 -5.10 20.84
C LEU A 48 15.08 -5.03 19.30
N PRO A 49 14.02 -4.76 18.53
CA PRO A 49 14.15 -4.59 17.07
C PRO A 49 15.09 -3.46 16.67
N LEU A 50 15.19 -2.36 17.45
CA LEU A 50 16.12 -1.28 17.17
C LEU A 50 17.57 -1.73 17.30
N LEU A 51 17.88 -2.53 18.32
CA LEU A 51 19.22 -3.12 18.49
C LEU A 51 19.57 -4.07 17.34
N ILE A 52 18.61 -4.82 16.84
CA ILE A 52 18.80 -5.72 15.68
C ILE A 52 19.06 -4.90 14.41
N LEU A 53 18.35 -3.78 14.22
CA LEU A 53 18.55 -2.89 13.08
C LEU A 53 19.92 -2.20 13.10
N ASP A 54 20.48 -1.92 14.28
CA ASP A 54 21.83 -1.36 14.41
C ASP A 54 22.92 -2.38 14.04
N ILE A 55 22.64 -3.67 14.19
CA ILE A 55 23.60 -4.76 13.87
C ILE A 55 23.50 -5.17 12.39
N ILE A 56 22.28 -5.13 11.82
CA ILE A 56 22.07 -5.56 10.43
C ILE A 56 22.35 -4.41 9.48
N PRO A 57 23.31 -4.55 8.54
CA PRO A 57 23.55 -3.53 7.51
C PRO A 57 22.27 -3.24 6.70
N TYR A 58 22.01 -1.97 6.43
CA TYR A 58 20.84 -1.51 5.68
C TYR A 58 20.69 -2.19 4.31
N GLU A 59 21.81 -2.50 3.67
CA GLU A 59 21.87 -3.19 2.37
C GLU A 59 21.22 -4.58 2.42
N VAL A 60 21.40 -5.31 3.53
CA VAL A 60 20.79 -6.63 3.71
C VAL A 60 19.27 -6.51 3.83
N ILE A 61 18.79 -5.48 4.51
CA ILE A 61 17.36 -5.22 4.66
C ILE A 61 16.72 -4.91 3.30
N ILE A 62 17.39 -4.09 2.47
CA ILE A 62 16.91 -3.79 1.11
C ILE A 62 16.78 -5.06 0.28
N VAL A 63 17.80 -5.92 0.28
CA VAL A 63 17.77 -7.17 -0.48
C VAL A 63 16.59 -8.06 -0.03
N LEU A 64 16.37 -8.17 1.27
CA LEU A 64 15.23 -8.93 1.82
C LEU A 64 13.88 -8.34 1.39
N LEU A 65 13.74 -7.01 1.42
CA LEU A 65 12.51 -6.33 0.97
C LEU A 65 12.25 -6.55 -0.53
N VAL A 66 13.30 -6.50 -1.35
CA VAL A 66 13.20 -6.78 -2.80
C VAL A 66 12.74 -8.24 -3.03
N LEU A 67 13.35 -9.20 -2.33
CA LEU A 67 12.97 -10.61 -2.44
C LEU A 67 11.51 -10.84 -2.01
N VAL A 68 11.08 -10.23 -0.91
CA VAL A 68 9.68 -10.30 -0.47
C VAL A 68 8.76 -9.66 -1.51
N GLY A 69 9.11 -8.50 -2.04
CA GLY A 69 8.34 -7.82 -3.08
C GLY A 69 8.20 -8.67 -4.35
N LEU A 70 9.27 -9.30 -4.80
CA LEU A 70 9.25 -10.20 -5.95
C LEU A 70 8.36 -11.43 -5.71
N ASN A 71 8.45 -12.06 -4.54
CA ASN A 71 7.59 -13.20 -4.19
C ASN A 71 6.12 -12.81 -4.14
N VAL A 72 5.80 -11.65 -3.54
CA VAL A 72 4.42 -11.15 -3.49
C VAL A 72 3.88 -10.87 -4.89
N THR A 73 4.69 -10.23 -5.73
CA THR A 73 4.32 -9.93 -7.12
C THR A 73 4.11 -11.21 -7.93
N SER A 74 4.99 -12.20 -7.78
CA SER A 74 4.85 -13.51 -8.44
C SER A 74 3.57 -14.21 -8.01
N ASP A 75 3.29 -14.27 -6.70
CA ASP A 75 2.06 -14.87 -6.18
C ASP A 75 0.79 -14.18 -6.73
N VAL A 76 0.81 -12.86 -6.87
CA VAL A 76 -0.32 -12.11 -7.46
C VAL A 76 -0.49 -12.46 -8.92
N VAL A 77 0.60 -12.47 -9.69
CA VAL A 77 0.56 -12.80 -11.14
C VAL A 77 0.11 -14.24 -11.37
N ASP A 78 0.60 -15.18 -10.56
CA ASP A 78 0.28 -16.61 -10.69
C ASP A 78 -1.18 -16.94 -10.33
N ASN A 79 -1.76 -16.20 -9.39
CA ASN A 79 -3.14 -16.44 -8.93
C ASN A 79 -4.17 -15.58 -9.64
N MET A 80 -3.76 -14.65 -10.49
CA MET A 80 -4.66 -13.76 -11.19
C MET A 80 -5.04 -14.33 -12.57
N GLU A 81 -6.31 -14.17 -12.94
CA GLU A 81 -6.76 -14.46 -14.29
C GLU A 81 -6.06 -13.54 -15.30
N LYS A 82 -5.58 -14.09 -16.41
CA LYS A 82 -4.79 -13.35 -17.41
C LYS A 82 -5.48 -12.10 -17.96
N GLU A 83 -6.82 -12.08 -17.92
CA GLU A 83 -7.63 -10.95 -18.36
C GLU A 83 -7.40 -9.68 -17.51
N TYR A 84 -6.99 -9.84 -16.24
CA TYR A 84 -6.75 -8.72 -15.32
C TYR A 84 -5.31 -8.21 -15.32
N SER A 85 -4.42 -8.74 -16.15
CA SER A 85 -3.00 -8.30 -16.17
C SER A 85 -2.85 -6.80 -16.40
N GLY A 86 -3.71 -6.19 -17.24
CA GLY A 86 -3.73 -4.75 -17.47
C GLY A 86 -4.09 -3.92 -16.24
N VAL A 87 -4.89 -4.48 -15.32
CA VAL A 87 -5.28 -3.80 -14.08
C VAL A 87 -4.07 -3.55 -13.18
N ILE A 88 -3.14 -4.52 -13.07
CA ILE A 88 -1.91 -4.36 -12.27
C ILE A 88 -1.09 -3.20 -12.80
N PHE A 89 -0.84 -3.14 -14.10
CA PHE A 89 0.00 -2.11 -14.69
C PHE A 89 -0.58 -0.71 -14.43
N ILE A 90 -1.88 -0.52 -14.66
CA ILE A 90 -2.51 0.79 -14.49
C ILE A 90 -2.57 1.19 -13.01
N SER A 91 -2.79 0.24 -12.11
CA SER A 91 -2.80 0.51 -10.66
C SER A 91 -1.43 0.90 -10.10
N LEU A 92 -0.33 0.52 -10.77
CA LEU A 92 1.02 0.90 -10.36
C LEU A 92 1.37 2.36 -10.69
N PHE A 93 0.71 2.98 -11.67
CA PHE A 93 1.06 4.34 -12.12
C PHE A 93 1.06 5.39 -10.99
N PRO A 94 0.07 5.48 -10.09
CA PRO A 94 0.11 6.46 -9.01
C PRO A 94 1.28 6.23 -8.04
N ILE A 95 1.60 4.97 -7.75
CA ILE A 95 2.72 4.61 -6.87
C ILE A 95 4.06 4.95 -7.52
N LEU A 96 4.20 4.69 -8.83
CA LEU A 96 5.39 5.08 -9.59
C LEU A 96 5.53 6.60 -9.67
N ALA A 97 4.43 7.34 -9.86
CA ALA A 97 4.43 8.79 -9.82
C ALA A 97 4.93 9.32 -8.47
N GLN A 98 4.42 8.77 -7.37
CA GLN A 98 4.87 9.13 -6.03
C GLN A 98 6.37 8.83 -5.83
N TYR A 99 6.86 7.69 -6.30
CA TYR A 99 8.27 7.34 -6.22
C TYR A 99 9.13 8.33 -7.03
N ILE A 100 8.74 8.66 -8.25
CA ILE A 100 9.46 9.61 -9.11
C ILE A 100 9.52 10.98 -8.44
N VAL A 101 8.40 11.49 -7.92
CA VAL A 101 8.33 12.78 -7.22
C VAL A 101 9.23 12.79 -5.98
N SER A 102 9.27 11.67 -5.24
CA SER A 102 10.13 11.57 -4.04
C SER A 102 11.62 11.41 -4.35
N ALA A 103 11.97 10.85 -5.51
CA ALA A 103 13.35 10.59 -5.91
C ALA A 103 14.03 11.79 -6.60
N VAL A 104 13.23 12.67 -7.21
CA VAL A 104 13.74 13.83 -7.95
C VAL A 104 13.78 15.06 -7.03
N SER A 105 14.98 15.57 -6.78
CA SER A 105 15.16 16.73 -5.89
C SER A 105 14.73 18.05 -6.51
N ASP A 106 14.70 18.14 -7.84
CA ASP A 106 14.29 19.32 -8.58
C ASP A 106 12.89 19.14 -9.19
N THR A 107 11.90 19.67 -8.49
CA THR A 107 10.49 19.58 -8.90
C THR A 107 10.18 20.34 -10.19
N SER A 108 11.05 21.25 -10.63
CA SER A 108 10.87 22.01 -11.90
C SER A 108 10.90 21.09 -13.14
N VAL A 109 11.53 19.93 -13.04
CA VAL A 109 11.66 18.93 -14.11
C VAL A 109 10.45 18.00 -14.16
N ILE A 110 9.69 17.92 -13.07
CA ILE A 110 8.55 16.99 -12.95
C ILE A 110 7.31 17.65 -13.56
N SER A 111 6.64 16.94 -14.46
CA SER A 111 5.35 17.40 -14.97
C SER A 111 4.33 17.50 -13.84
N HIS A 112 3.58 18.59 -13.78
CA HIS A 112 2.49 18.80 -12.83
C HIS A 112 1.50 17.62 -12.77
N ALA A 113 1.33 16.90 -13.88
CA ALA A 113 0.50 15.71 -13.92
C ALA A 113 1.02 14.57 -13.01
N PHE A 114 2.35 14.36 -12.93
CA PHE A 114 2.94 13.37 -12.02
C PHE A 114 2.80 13.80 -10.57
N GLU A 115 2.97 15.07 -10.29
CA GLU A 115 2.78 15.63 -8.96
C GLU A 115 1.36 15.42 -8.46
N VAL A 116 0.36 15.78 -9.24
CA VAL A 116 -1.06 15.58 -8.93
C VAL A 116 -1.38 14.10 -8.73
N LEU A 117 -0.83 13.21 -9.58
CA LEU A 117 -1.06 11.77 -9.48
C LEU A 117 -0.38 11.15 -8.25
N SER A 118 0.69 11.76 -7.73
CA SER A 118 1.41 11.29 -6.54
C SER A 118 0.63 11.52 -5.25
N TYR A 119 -0.24 12.53 -5.21
CA TYR A 119 -1.03 12.83 -4.02
C TYR A 119 -2.10 11.77 -3.80
N GLY A 120 -2.02 11.09 -2.65
CA GLY A 120 -2.91 9.98 -2.31
C GLY A 120 -2.69 8.73 -3.20
N ALA A 121 -1.46 8.51 -3.70
CA ALA A 121 -1.12 7.47 -4.67
C ALA A 121 -1.60 6.07 -4.25
N PHE A 122 -1.51 5.72 -2.98
CA PHE A 122 -1.97 4.42 -2.49
C PHE A 122 -3.48 4.26 -2.63
N ALA A 123 -4.25 5.28 -2.25
CA ALA A 123 -5.71 5.25 -2.36
C ALA A 123 -6.16 5.26 -3.83
N SER A 124 -5.54 6.10 -4.66
CA SER A 124 -5.81 6.16 -6.11
C SER A 124 -5.49 4.84 -6.80
N SER A 125 -4.36 4.20 -6.47
CA SER A 125 -3.96 2.90 -7.00
C SER A 125 -5.00 1.82 -6.70
N LEU A 126 -5.47 1.73 -5.44
CA LEU A 126 -6.52 0.79 -5.05
C LEU A 126 -7.83 1.04 -5.77
N LEU A 127 -8.26 2.29 -5.85
CA LEU A 127 -9.51 2.65 -6.49
C LEU A 127 -9.47 2.43 -8.01
N TYR A 128 -8.35 2.74 -8.66
CA TYR A 128 -8.17 2.47 -10.08
C TYR A 128 -8.18 0.97 -10.38
N SER A 129 -7.56 0.14 -9.53
CA SER A 129 -7.58 -1.31 -9.71
C SER A 129 -9.00 -1.88 -9.60
N VAL A 130 -9.78 -1.43 -8.60
CA VAL A 130 -11.17 -1.85 -8.42
C VAL A 130 -12.06 -1.38 -9.58
N TRP A 131 -11.91 -0.14 -10.00
CA TRP A 131 -12.66 0.44 -11.12
C TRP A 131 -12.41 -0.33 -12.42
N LEU A 132 -11.15 -0.57 -12.77
CA LEU A 132 -10.76 -1.31 -13.95
C LEU A 132 -11.21 -2.77 -13.89
N ALA A 133 -11.09 -3.43 -12.73
CA ALA A 133 -11.57 -4.80 -12.56
C ALA A 133 -13.06 -4.92 -12.87
N TYR A 134 -13.89 -3.94 -12.47
CA TYR A 134 -15.32 -3.94 -12.84
C TYR A 134 -15.56 -3.68 -14.32
N ILE A 135 -14.72 -2.87 -14.99
CA ILE A 135 -14.80 -2.67 -16.45
C ILE A 135 -14.48 -3.99 -17.16
N TYR A 136 -13.42 -4.69 -16.76
CA TYR A 136 -13.07 -5.99 -17.34
C TYR A 136 -14.17 -7.04 -17.13
N LYS A 137 -14.83 -7.05 -15.96
CA LYS A 137 -16.01 -7.90 -15.67
C LYS A 137 -17.27 -7.46 -16.41
N LYS A 138 -17.24 -6.36 -17.17
CA LYS A 138 -18.39 -5.75 -17.84
C LYS A 138 -19.52 -5.37 -16.88
N ASP A 139 -19.22 -5.20 -15.58
CA ASP A 139 -20.17 -4.72 -14.58
C ASP A 139 -20.12 -3.19 -14.50
N PHE A 140 -20.69 -2.55 -15.54
CA PHE A 140 -20.68 -1.09 -15.67
C PHE A 140 -21.41 -0.35 -14.55
N LYS A 141 -22.36 -1.01 -13.86
CA LYS A 141 -23.02 -0.40 -12.71
C LYS A 141 -22.05 -0.19 -11.56
N LYS A 142 -21.28 -1.22 -11.19
CA LYS A 142 -20.29 -1.10 -10.12
C LYS A 142 -19.12 -0.23 -10.54
N ALA A 143 -18.70 -0.28 -11.82
CA ALA A 143 -17.72 0.63 -12.36
C ALA A 143 -18.16 2.09 -12.24
N GLY A 144 -19.44 2.39 -12.50
CA GLY A 144 -20.02 3.72 -12.31
C GLY A 144 -19.99 4.19 -10.84
N TYR A 145 -20.35 3.30 -9.89
CA TYR A 145 -20.26 3.64 -8.46
C TYR A 145 -18.82 3.93 -8.01
N THR A 146 -17.86 3.12 -8.45
CA THR A 146 -16.44 3.37 -8.11
C THR A 146 -15.92 4.66 -8.73
N ALA A 147 -16.34 5.01 -9.94
CA ALA A 147 -16.00 6.29 -10.57
C ALA A 147 -16.58 7.48 -9.81
N ILE A 148 -17.82 7.39 -9.30
CA ILE A 148 -18.44 8.42 -8.47
C ILE A 148 -17.66 8.58 -7.15
N VAL A 149 -17.25 7.48 -6.52
CA VAL A 149 -16.42 7.52 -5.30
C VAL A 149 -15.07 8.19 -5.58
N LEU A 150 -14.40 7.82 -6.69
CA LEU A 150 -13.16 8.46 -7.13
C LEU A 150 -13.32 9.97 -7.30
N ALA A 151 -14.36 10.38 -8.02
CA ALA A 151 -14.66 11.80 -8.23
C ALA A 151 -14.95 12.54 -6.92
N GLY A 152 -15.72 11.92 -6.03
CA GLY A 152 -16.03 12.47 -4.70
C GLY A 152 -14.79 12.67 -3.84
N LEU A 153 -13.90 11.68 -3.78
CA LEU A 153 -12.65 11.77 -3.03
C LEU A 153 -11.68 12.80 -3.62
N SER A 154 -11.66 12.94 -4.95
CA SER A 154 -10.88 13.98 -5.63
C SER A 154 -11.44 15.39 -5.33
N LEU A 155 -12.76 15.55 -5.28
CA LEU A 155 -13.39 16.83 -4.95
C LEU A 155 -13.16 17.25 -3.49
N ILE A 156 -13.13 16.29 -2.58
CA ILE A 156 -12.80 16.54 -1.14
C ILE A 156 -11.31 16.88 -0.98
N GLY A 157 -10.47 16.51 -1.95
CA GLY A 157 -9.02 16.69 -1.89
C GLY A 157 -8.29 15.58 -1.12
N PHE A 158 -8.91 14.40 -1.02
CA PHE A 158 -8.25 13.25 -0.41
C PHE A 158 -7.26 12.57 -1.36
N ILE A 159 -7.51 12.67 -2.66
CA ILE A 159 -6.65 12.21 -3.75
C ILE A 159 -6.45 13.35 -4.75
N HIS A 160 -5.31 13.35 -5.45
CA HIS A 160 -4.94 14.33 -6.48
C HIS A 160 -4.75 15.78 -6.00
N THR A 161 -4.61 16.00 -4.69
CA THR A 161 -4.33 17.32 -4.14
C THR A 161 -3.38 17.23 -2.95
N GLU A 162 -2.56 18.27 -2.77
CA GLU A 162 -1.61 18.38 -1.67
C GLU A 162 -2.31 18.53 -0.31
N THR A 163 -3.44 19.26 -0.30
CA THR A 163 -4.19 19.59 0.92
C THR A 163 -5.67 19.27 0.77
N LEU A 164 -6.29 18.82 1.84
CA LEU A 164 -7.74 18.67 1.88
C LEU A 164 -8.41 20.02 1.64
N CYS A 165 -9.38 20.08 0.73
CA CYS A 165 -10.09 21.32 0.37
C CYS A 165 -10.66 22.08 1.57
N TRP A 166 -10.90 21.38 2.69
CA TRP A 166 -11.43 21.99 3.92
C TRP A 166 -10.35 22.67 4.76
N LEU A 167 -9.11 22.19 4.72
CA LEU A 167 -7.96 22.77 5.43
C LEU A 167 -7.33 23.94 4.69
N SER A 168 -7.45 24.00 3.36
CA SER A 168 -6.93 25.09 2.53
C SER A 168 -7.64 26.43 2.75
N LYS A 169 -8.84 26.45 3.33
CA LYS A 169 -9.58 27.70 3.63
C LYS A 169 -9.20 28.34 4.97
N THR A 170 -8.43 27.68 5.82
CA THR A 170 -8.05 28.18 7.16
C THR A 170 -6.61 28.67 7.25
N GLY A 171 -5.86 28.66 6.16
CA GLY A 171 -4.43 29.03 6.12
C GLY A 171 -4.15 30.20 5.18
N LYS A 172 -4.75 31.37 5.41
CA LYS A 172 -4.23 32.70 5.01
C LYS A 172 -4.32 33.63 6.19
#